data_abc1c99a275c24d6623373a81c889f46
#
_entry.id   abc1c99a275c24d6623373a81c889f46
#
_cell.length_a   1.000
_cell.length_b   1.000
_cell.length_c   1.000
_cell.angle_alpha   90.00
_cell.angle_beta   90.00
_cell.angle_gamma   90.00
#
_symmetry.space_group_name_H-M   'P 1'
#
loop_
_entity.id
_entity.type
_entity.pdbx_description
1 polymer ?
#
loop_
_entity_poly.entity_id
_entity_poly.type
_entity_poly.pdbx_seq_one_letter_code
_entity_poly.pdbx_strand_id
1 'polypeptide(L)'
;MLVDGDLEIFDSTQIFEYLEDIKPHPALWPGTAAARAWSRRLEHESDEVYFPHIIKLMQLWKTPLDPAAELARAGAAAHYRTMERVLDDREFLGGAYSFADIAFYMAQLFGARWGADMTSETPKLLQWRQRMTARPAVLRVVGPMADYLRGQGLSVPAFLPSKAT
;
A
#
# COMPACT_ATOMS: atom_id res chain seq x y z
N MET A 1 5.16 14.68 -6.77
CA MET A 1 4.78 15.79 -7.69
C MET A 1 4.71 15.24 -9.11
N LEU A 2 3.68 15.60 -9.87
CA LEU A 2 3.51 15.35 -11.30
C LEU A 2 3.51 16.71 -12.01
N VAL A 3 4.18 16.80 -13.16
CA VAL A 3 4.20 17.99 -14.01
C VAL A 3 3.70 17.59 -15.39
N ASP A 4 2.72 18.33 -15.92
CA ASP A 4 2.17 18.15 -17.27
C ASP A 4 1.96 19.54 -17.91
N GLY A 5 2.88 19.93 -18.80
CA GLY A 5 2.99 21.30 -19.29
C GLY A 5 3.22 22.29 -18.14
N ASP A 6 2.32 23.24 -17.99
CA ASP A 6 2.35 24.24 -16.91
C ASP A 6 1.60 23.81 -15.64
N LEU A 7 1.00 22.58 -15.64
CA LEU A 7 0.25 22.06 -14.51
C LEU A 7 1.19 21.31 -13.57
N GLU A 8 1.22 21.70 -12.29
CA GLU A 8 1.91 20.99 -11.23
C GLU A 8 0.89 20.44 -10.23
N ILE A 9 0.93 19.13 -9.99
CA ILE A 9 0.02 18.43 -9.06
C ILE A 9 0.85 17.80 -7.94
N PHE A 10 0.44 18.06 -6.72
CA PHE A 10 0.97 17.43 -5.51
C PHE A 10 -0.06 16.47 -4.94
N ASP A 11 0.37 15.58 -4.04
CA ASP A 11 -0.43 14.53 -3.47
C ASP A 11 -0.71 13.37 -4.43
N SER A 12 -0.58 12.12 -3.93
CA SER A 12 -0.73 10.90 -4.75
C SER A 12 -2.16 10.68 -5.22
N THR A 13 -3.14 11.00 -4.40
CA THR A 13 -4.56 10.86 -4.74
C THR A 13 -4.97 11.83 -5.83
N GLN A 14 -4.53 13.10 -5.74
CA GLN A 14 -4.80 14.12 -6.76
C GLN A 14 -4.13 13.78 -8.10
N ILE A 15 -2.87 13.29 -8.05
CA ILE A 15 -2.15 12.81 -9.23
C ILE A 15 -2.91 11.64 -9.87
N PHE A 16 -3.39 10.70 -9.05
CA PHE A 16 -4.14 9.56 -9.57
C PHE A 16 -5.47 9.98 -10.21
N GLU A 17 -6.25 10.85 -9.56
CA GLU A 17 -7.51 11.37 -10.12
C GLU A 17 -7.27 12.05 -11.48
N TYR A 18 -6.24 12.89 -11.57
CA TYR A 18 -5.86 13.52 -12.83
C TYR A 18 -5.49 12.49 -13.92
N LEU A 19 -4.68 11.48 -13.57
CA LEU A 19 -4.29 10.43 -14.51
C LEU A 19 -5.48 9.59 -14.97
N GLU A 20 -6.44 9.31 -14.10
CA GLU A 20 -7.68 8.59 -14.42
C GLU A 20 -8.57 9.40 -15.37
N ASP A 21 -8.60 10.74 -15.20
CA ASP A 21 -9.35 11.64 -16.08
C ASP A 21 -8.75 11.71 -17.49
N ILE A 22 -7.42 11.79 -17.61
CA ILE A 22 -6.75 11.90 -18.93
C ILE A 22 -6.48 10.56 -19.59
N LYS A 23 -6.46 9.45 -18.82
CA LYS A 23 -6.22 8.08 -19.31
C LYS A 23 -7.16 7.08 -18.63
N PRO A 24 -8.47 7.14 -18.89
CA PRO A 24 -9.47 6.35 -18.19
C PRO A 24 -9.44 4.84 -18.54
N HIS A 25 -8.52 4.39 -19.37
CA HIS A 25 -8.41 2.98 -19.77
C HIS A 25 -6.96 2.46 -19.65
N PRO A 26 -6.76 1.30 -18.98
CA PRO A 26 -7.75 0.58 -18.17
C PRO A 26 -8.12 1.36 -16.91
N ALA A 27 -9.42 1.43 -16.61
CA ALA A 27 -9.92 2.14 -15.45
C ALA A 27 -9.45 1.51 -14.14
N LEU A 28 -8.99 2.34 -13.20
CA LEU A 28 -8.60 1.92 -11.85
C LEU A 28 -9.64 2.34 -10.79
N TRP A 29 -10.66 3.12 -11.19
CA TRP A 29 -11.86 3.28 -10.41
C TRP A 29 -13.00 2.38 -10.92
N PRO A 30 -13.79 1.76 -10.02
CA PRO A 30 -14.96 0.97 -10.42
C PRO A 30 -16.01 1.79 -11.17
N GLY A 31 -16.82 1.12 -12.02
CA GLY A 31 -17.77 1.79 -12.91
C GLY A 31 -18.95 2.50 -12.23
N THR A 32 -19.41 2.01 -11.05
CA THR A 32 -20.55 2.60 -10.35
C THR A 32 -20.13 3.62 -9.30
N ALA A 33 -20.96 4.63 -9.06
CA ALA A 33 -20.71 5.67 -8.06
C ALA A 33 -20.52 5.07 -6.64
N ALA A 34 -21.32 4.07 -6.26
CA ALA A 34 -21.23 3.42 -4.97
C ALA A 34 -19.90 2.64 -4.81
N ALA A 35 -19.51 1.88 -5.83
CA ALA A 35 -18.23 1.15 -5.80
C ALA A 35 -17.03 2.11 -5.81
N ARG A 36 -17.10 3.23 -6.56
CA ARG A 36 -16.06 4.28 -6.48
C ARG A 36 -15.97 4.91 -5.10
N ALA A 37 -17.11 5.25 -4.50
CA ALA A 37 -17.13 5.82 -3.14
C ALA A 37 -16.51 4.86 -2.12
N TRP A 38 -16.80 3.56 -2.23
CA TRP A 38 -16.20 2.53 -1.40
C TRP A 38 -14.68 2.44 -1.61
N SER A 39 -14.22 2.40 -2.86
CA SER A 39 -12.78 2.33 -3.17
C SER A 39 -12.02 3.58 -2.71
N ARG A 40 -12.60 4.79 -2.87
CA ARG A 40 -12.02 6.03 -2.34
C ARG A 40 -11.93 6.04 -0.82
N ARG A 41 -12.93 5.48 -0.13
CA ARG A 41 -12.89 5.32 1.32
C ARG A 41 -11.73 4.40 1.74
N LEU A 42 -11.55 3.25 1.07
CA LEU A 42 -10.45 2.31 1.38
C LEU A 42 -9.08 2.92 1.11
N GLU A 43 -8.94 3.67 0.05
CA GLU A 43 -7.73 4.42 -0.27
C GLU A 43 -7.43 5.46 0.82
N HIS A 44 -8.40 6.28 1.18
CA HIS A 44 -8.28 7.25 2.27
C HIS A 44 -7.94 6.58 3.61
N GLU A 45 -8.55 5.43 3.95
CA GLU A 45 -8.21 4.68 5.16
C GLU A 45 -6.76 4.16 5.14
N SER A 46 -6.23 3.84 3.95
CA SER A 46 -4.81 3.49 3.79
C SER A 46 -3.88 4.64 4.14
N ASP A 47 -4.18 5.85 3.66
CA ASP A 47 -3.31 7.01 3.81
C ASP A 47 -3.49 7.72 5.16
N GLU A 48 -4.73 7.90 5.61
CA GLU A 48 -5.04 8.75 6.77
C GLU A 48 -5.25 7.95 8.06
N VAL A 49 -5.49 6.65 7.98
CA VAL A 49 -5.70 5.81 9.18
C VAL A 49 -4.52 4.86 9.41
N TYR A 50 -4.08 4.15 8.37
CA TYR A 50 -2.99 3.18 8.49
C TYR A 50 -1.61 3.86 8.45
N PHE A 51 -1.34 4.68 7.43
CA PHE A 51 0.01 5.20 7.17
C PHE A 51 0.57 6.11 8.28
N PRO A 52 -0.21 6.87 9.05
CA PRO A 52 0.28 7.59 10.24
C PRO A 52 0.99 6.71 11.26
N HIS A 53 0.56 5.45 11.45
CA HIS A 53 1.28 4.49 12.30
C HIS A 53 2.66 4.17 11.74
N ILE A 54 2.77 4.04 10.42
CA ILE A 54 4.04 3.76 9.76
C ILE A 54 4.98 4.96 9.81
N ILE A 55 4.47 6.17 9.59
CA ILE A 55 5.24 7.42 9.78
C ILE A 55 5.80 7.47 11.21
N LYS A 56 5.00 7.10 12.21
CA LYS A 56 5.46 7.07 13.60
C LYS A 56 6.60 6.07 13.80
N LEU A 57 6.53 4.88 13.23
CA LEU A 57 7.60 3.89 13.27
C LEU A 57 8.86 4.40 12.57
N MET A 58 8.72 5.08 11.43
CA MET A 58 9.82 5.71 10.72
C MET A 58 10.52 6.77 11.58
N GLN A 59 9.78 7.59 12.30
CA GLN A 59 10.33 8.60 13.21
C GLN A 59 11.09 7.98 14.39
N LEU A 60 10.62 6.83 14.87
CA LEU A 60 11.16 6.13 16.04
C LEU A 60 12.17 5.01 15.67
N TRP A 61 12.70 5.01 14.45
CA TRP A 61 13.56 3.92 13.98
C TRP A 61 14.82 3.67 14.84
N LYS A 62 15.34 4.71 15.52
CA LYS A 62 16.48 4.60 16.47
C LYS A 62 16.08 4.15 17.88
N THR A 63 14.80 4.18 18.20
CA THR A 63 14.24 3.82 19.50
C THR A 63 13.09 2.83 19.35
N PRO A 64 13.34 1.64 18.76
CA PRO A 64 12.27 0.68 18.42
C PRO A 64 11.53 0.10 19.63
N LEU A 65 12.08 0.24 20.83
CA LEU A 65 11.47 -0.17 22.11
C LEU A 65 10.69 0.95 22.80
N ASP A 66 10.57 2.12 22.18
CA ASP A 66 9.72 3.20 22.69
C ASP A 66 8.25 2.73 22.77
N PRO A 67 7.54 2.98 23.88
CA PRO A 67 6.12 2.61 24.00
C PRO A 67 5.24 3.15 22.86
N ALA A 68 5.59 4.32 22.30
CA ALA A 68 4.88 4.87 21.16
C ALA A 68 5.11 4.06 19.87
N ALA A 69 6.26 3.38 19.71
CA ALA A 69 6.49 2.47 18.59
C ALA A 69 5.64 1.20 18.73
N GLU A 70 5.49 0.68 19.96
CA GLU A 70 4.62 -0.47 20.23
C GLU A 70 3.14 -0.13 19.93
N LEU A 71 2.69 1.04 20.38
CA LEU A 71 1.34 1.53 20.10
C LEU A 71 1.11 1.69 18.58
N ALA A 72 2.09 2.18 17.84
CA ALA A 72 2.01 2.31 16.39
C ALA A 72 1.94 0.94 15.69
N ARG A 73 2.73 -0.04 16.11
CA ARG A 73 2.62 -1.43 15.61
C ARG A 73 1.25 -2.04 15.90
N ALA A 74 0.74 -1.85 17.11
CA ALA A 74 -0.60 -2.32 17.48
C ALA A 74 -1.70 -1.68 16.63
N GLY A 75 -1.60 -0.37 16.35
CA GLY A 75 -2.51 0.35 15.45
C GLY A 75 -2.47 -0.20 14.02
N ALA A 76 -1.29 -0.41 13.47
CA ALA A 76 -1.12 -1.03 12.14
C ALA A 76 -1.71 -2.44 12.09
N ALA A 77 -1.47 -3.27 13.11
CA ALA A 77 -2.04 -4.62 13.20
C ALA A 77 -3.57 -4.60 13.32
N ALA A 78 -4.15 -3.63 14.05
CA ALA A 78 -5.58 -3.45 14.11
C ALA A 78 -6.19 -3.11 12.75
N HIS A 79 -5.51 -2.26 11.96
CA HIS A 79 -5.93 -1.95 10.61
C HIS A 79 -5.85 -3.18 9.69
N TYR A 80 -4.80 -3.99 9.77
CA TYR A 80 -4.71 -5.25 9.02
C TYR A 80 -5.90 -6.18 9.33
N ARG A 81 -6.29 -6.34 10.59
CA ARG A 81 -7.49 -7.12 10.94
C ARG A 81 -8.79 -6.54 10.36
N THR A 82 -8.86 -5.22 10.22
CA THR A 82 -9.99 -4.56 9.54
C THR A 82 -9.98 -4.87 8.05
N MET A 83 -8.85 -4.75 7.38
CA MET A 83 -8.72 -5.07 5.95
C MET A 83 -8.92 -6.56 5.66
N GLU A 84 -8.53 -7.45 6.57
CA GLU A 84 -8.83 -8.89 6.48
C GLU A 84 -10.35 -9.14 6.39
N ARG A 85 -11.13 -8.46 7.24
CA ARG A 85 -12.61 -8.53 7.19
C ARG A 85 -13.20 -7.86 5.96
N VAL A 86 -12.62 -6.74 5.53
CA VAL A 86 -13.02 -6.04 4.29
C VAL A 86 -12.80 -6.92 3.07
N LEU A 87 -11.67 -7.61 3.01
CA LEU A 87 -11.36 -8.50 1.90
C LEU A 87 -12.35 -9.67 1.82
N ASP A 88 -12.71 -10.25 2.98
CA ASP A 88 -13.62 -11.38 3.08
C ASP A 88 -13.26 -12.50 2.08
N ASP A 89 -14.17 -12.90 1.19
CA ASP A 89 -13.90 -13.86 0.12
C ASP A 89 -13.59 -13.20 -1.23
N ARG A 90 -13.33 -11.88 -1.24
CA ARG A 90 -13.04 -11.13 -2.44
C ARG A 90 -11.56 -11.24 -2.83
N GLU A 91 -11.31 -11.14 -4.11
CA GLU A 91 -9.95 -11.13 -4.65
C GLU A 91 -9.21 -9.83 -4.37
N PHE A 92 -9.94 -8.69 -4.40
CA PHE A 92 -9.44 -7.34 -4.19
C PHE A 92 -10.31 -6.58 -3.18
N LEU A 93 -9.75 -5.58 -2.52
CA LEU A 93 -10.37 -4.84 -1.41
C LEU A 93 -11.72 -4.23 -1.79
N GLY A 94 -11.81 -3.63 -2.98
CA GLY A 94 -13.04 -3.06 -3.52
C GLY A 94 -13.93 -4.06 -4.28
N GLY A 95 -13.57 -5.35 -4.31
CA GLY A 95 -14.18 -6.38 -5.14
C GLY A 95 -13.47 -6.56 -6.48
N ALA A 96 -13.31 -5.51 -7.26
CA ALA A 96 -12.44 -5.45 -8.43
C ALA A 96 -11.11 -4.75 -8.09
N TYR A 97 -10.06 -5.06 -8.83
CA TYR A 97 -8.78 -4.36 -8.72
C TYR A 97 -8.95 -2.86 -8.95
N SER A 98 -8.44 -2.06 -8.03
CA SER A 98 -8.62 -0.61 -8.06
C SER A 98 -7.42 0.13 -7.45
N PHE A 99 -7.46 1.46 -7.48
CA PHE A 99 -6.46 2.29 -6.84
C PHE A 99 -6.36 2.04 -5.32
N ALA A 100 -7.46 1.65 -4.66
CA ALA A 100 -7.43 1.28 -3.24
C ALA A 100 -6.45 0.12 -2.96
N ASP A 101 -6.37 -0.87 -3.87
CA ASP A 101 -5.41 -1.97 -3.74
C ASP A 101 -3.97 -1.49 -3.93
N ILE A 102 -3.75 -0.56 -4.86
CA ILE A 102 -2.42 0.03 -5.11
C ILE A 102 -1.96 0.83 -3.90
N ALA A 103 -2.80 1.72 -3.37
CA ALA A 103 -2.50 2.58 -2.23
C ALA A 103 -2.17 1.71 -1.00
N PHE A 104 -3.05 0.78 -0.64
CA PHE A 104 -2.82 -0.07 0.52
C PHE A 104 -1.63 -1.03 0.34
N TYR A 105 -1.39 -1.52 -0.88
CA TYR A 105 -0.21 -2.33 -1.16
C TYR A 105 1.09 -1.57 -0.91
N MET A 106 1.19 -0.33 -1.35
CA MET A 106 2.37 0.49 -1.12
C MET A 106 2.51 0.87 0.35
N ALA A 107 1.42 1.23 1.02
CA ALA A 107 1.42 1.56 2.44
C ALA A 107 1.89 0.37 3.31
N GLN A 108 1.35 -0.84 3.10
CA GLN A 108 1.75 -2.04 3.85
C GLN A 108 3.19 -2.49 3.53
N LEU A 109 3.69 -2.22 2.32
CA LEU A 109 5.08 -2.50 1.97
C LEU A 109 6.03 -1.64 2.85
N PHE A 110 5.71 -0.37 3.04
CA PHE A 110 6.43 0.47 3.99
C PHE A 110 6.24 -0.03 5.42
N GLY A 111 5.03 -0.47 5.80
CA GLY A 111 4.77 -1.07 7.09
C GLY A 111 5.68 -2.26 7.39
N ALA A 112 5.76 -3.22 6.47
CA ALA A 112 6.64 -4.38 6.60
C ALA A 112 8.12 -3.97 6.73
N ARG A 113 8.54 -2.95 5.98
CA ARG A 113 9.90 -2.42 6.03
C ARG A 113 10.26 -1.81 7.40
N TRP A 114 9.28 -1.23 8.08
CA TRP A 114 9.46 -0.55 9.38
C TRP A 114 8.97 -1.37 10.57
N GLY A 115 8.80 -2.68 10.41
CA GLY A 115 8.51 -3.61 11.50
C GLY A 115 7.03 -3.72 11.88
N ALA A 116 6.13 -3.35 10.97
CA ALA A 116 4.69 -3.59 11.06
C ALA A 116 4.25 -4.48 9.89
N ASP A 117 4.72 -5.74 9.85
CA ASP A 117 4.34 -6.70 8.81
C ASP A 117 3.00 -7.39 9.15
N MET A 118 2.35 -7.89 8.11
CA MET A 118 1.22 -8.82 8.24
C MET A 118 1.69 -10.15 8.83
N THR A 119 0.83 -10.77 9.61
CA THR A 119 1.11 -12.06 10.25
C THR A 119 0.11 -13.12 9.81
N SER A 120 0.27 -14.36 10.31
CA SER A 120 -0.68 -15.45 10.10
C SER A 120 -2.09 -15.17 10.64
N GLU A 121 -2.30 -14.09 11.40
CA GLU A 121 -3.62 -13.64 11.85
C GLU A 121 -4.47 -13.05 10.71
N THR A 122 -3.85 -12.72 9.57
CA THR A 122 -4.52 -12.13 8.40
C THR A 122 -4.21 -12.93 7.12
N PRO A 123 -4.66 -14.20 7.04
CA PRO A 123 -4.27 -15.11 5.97
C PRO A 123 -4.81 -14.71 4.59
N LYS A 124 -6.01 -14.16 4.52
CA LYS A 124 -6.58 -13.68 3.24
C LYS A 124 -5.81 -12.47 2.72
N LEU A 125 -5.43 -11.57 3.63
CA LEU A 125 -4.65 -10.39 3.30
C LEU A 125 -3.21 -10.75 2.86
N LEU A 126 -2.62 -11.80 3.45
CA LEU A 126 -1.35 -12.36 2.96
C LEU A 126 -1.47 -12.90 1.54
N GLN A 127 -2.56 -13.61 1.21
CA GLN A 127 -2.84 -14.07 -0.15
C GLN A 127 -3.09 -12.91 -1.12
N TRP A 128 -3.83 -11.88 -0.70
CA TRP A 128 -4.01 -10.65 -1.47
C TRP A 128 -2.64 -10.00 -1.77
N ARG A 129 -1.76 -9.87 -0.77
CA ARG A 129 -0.41 -9.34 -0.96
C ARG A 129 0.39 -10.13 -2.00
N GLN A 130 0.29 -11.45 -1.98
CA GLN A 130 0.94 -12.31 -2.99
C GLN A 130 0.39 -12.03 -4.39
N ARG A 131 -0.95 -11.95 -4.56
CA ARG A 131 -1.58 -11.60 -5.84
C ARG A 131 -1.12 -10.23 -6.34
N MET A 132 -1.11 -9.24 -5.45
CA MET A 132 -0.63 -7.89 -5.78
C MET A 132 0.83 -7.89 -6.21
N THR A 133 1.71 -8.54 -5.44
CA THR A 133 3.14 -8.63 -5.76
C THR A 133 3.39 -9.31 -7.12
N ALA A 134 2.60 -10.33 -7.47
CA ALA A 134 2.75 -11.06 -8.74
C ALA A 134 2.30 -10.26 -9.98
N ARG A 135 1.64 -9.12 -9.81
CA ARG A 135 1.20 -8.30 -10.96
C ARG A 135 2.39 -7.69 -11.69
N PRO A 136 2.47 -7.82 -13.04
CA PRO A 136 3.62 -7.28 -13.79
C PRO A 136 3.85 -5.78 -13.58
N ALA A 137 2.76 -5.00 -13.44
CA ALA A 137 2.86 -3.56 -13.18
C ALA A 137 3.48 -3.26 -11.80
N VAL A 138 3.13 -4.04 -10.78
CA VAL A 138 3.69 -3.92 -9.43
C VAL A 138 5.17 -4.32 -9.45
N LEU A 139 5.52 -5.45 -10.07
CA LEU A 139 6.90 -5.93 -10.16
C LEU A 139 7.82 -4.91 -10.85
N ARG A 140 7.33 -4.20 -11.89
CA ARG A 140 8.11 -3.14 -12.56
C ARG A 140 8.47 -1.98 -11.63
N VAL A 141 7.71 -1.75 -10.57
CA VAL A 141 7.96 -0.68 -9.58
C VAL A 141 8.77 -1.23 -8.41
N VAL A 142 8.30 -2.31 -7.79
CA VAL A 142 8.90 -2.80 -6.53
C VAL A 142 10.21 -3.54 -6.75
N GLY A 143 10.44 -4.11 -7.93
CA GLY A 143 11.70 -4.79 -8.26
C GLY A 143 12.91 -3.84 -8.22
N PRO A 144 12.94 -2.78 -9.06
CA PRO A 144 14.01 -1.78 -8.99
C PRO A 144 14.15 -1.10 -7.63
N MET A 145 13.02 -0.85 -6.93
CA MET A 145 13.06 -0.32 -5.56
C MET A 145 13.76 -1.28 -4.60
N ALA A 146 13.42 -2.57 -4.64
CA ALA A 146 14.04 -3.58 -3.80
C ALA A 146 15.55 -3.71 -4.09
N ASP A 147 15.96 -3.64 -5.36
CA ASP A 147 17.36 -3.68 -5.75
C ASP A 147 18.12 -2.45 -5.26
N TYR A 148 17.54 -1.26 -5.38
CA TYR A 148 18.11 -0.04 -4.82
C TYR A 148 18.30 -0.17 -3.30
N LEU A 149 17.28 -0.60 -2.57
CA LEU A 149 17.36 -0.77 -1.11
C LEU A 149 18.47 -1.75 -0.71
N ARG A 150 18.57 -2.90 -1.39
CA ARG A 150 19.65 -3.87 -1.17
C ARG A 150 21.02 -3.26 -1.44
N GLY A 151 21.16 -2.52 -2.53
CA GLY A 151 22.41 -1.84 -2.90
C GLY A 151 22.85 -0.79 -1.87
N GLN A 152 21.91 -0.20 -1.14
CA GLN A 152 22.18 0.73 -0.03
C GLN A 152 22.31 0.03 1.33
N GLY A 153 22.24 -1.30 1.42
CA GLY A 153 22.26 -2.02 2.70
C GLY A 153 21.01 -1.77 3.57
N LEU A 154 19.91 -1.32 2.96
CA LEU A 154 18.67 -1.01 3.64
C LEU A 154 17.74 -2.23 3.72
N SER A 155 16.86 -2.25 4.71
CA SER A 155 15.87 -3.31 4.90
C SER A 155 14.93 -3.43 3.70
N VAL A 156 14.74 -4.67 3.23
CA VAL A 156 13.81 -5.03 2.15
C VAL A 156 12.80 -6.03 2.71
N PRO A 157 11.48 -5.81 2.53
CA PRO A 157 10.47 -6.78 2.94
C PRO A 157 10.73 -8.17 2.33
N ALA A 158 10.63 -9.21 3.16
CA ALA A 158 10.97 -10.58 2.77
C ALA A 158 10.09 -11.16 1.65
N PHE A 159 8.89 -10.62 1.45
CA PHE A 159 7.96 -11.05 0.40
C PHE A 159 8.30 -10.47 -0.99
N LEU A 160 9.19 -9.49 -1.06
CA LEU A 160 9.63 -8.97 -2.37
C LEU A 160 10.65 -9.93 -3.00
N PRO A 161 10.59 -10.12 -4.34
CA PRO A 161 11.47 -11.05 -5.02
C PRO A 161 12.94 -10.67 -4.81
N SER A 162 13.77 -11.67 -4.52
CA SER A 162 15.21 -11.55 -4.67
C SER A 162 15.53 -11.36 -6.15
N LYS A 163 16.67 -10.70 -6.48
CA LYS A 163 17.13 -10.69 -7.89
C LYS A 163 16.98 -12.06 -8.49
N ALA A 164 16.30 -12.16 -9.64
CA ALA A 164 16.48 -13.32 -10.49
C ALA A 164 17.97 -13.36 -10.86
N THR A 165 18.64 -14.38 -10.38
CA THR A 165 20.00 -14.73 -10.75
C THR A 165 20.06 -15.01 -12.24
#